data_b84f18ea41d975b3f48f1b3af16cb494
#
_entry.id   b84f18ea41d975b3f48f1b3af16cb494
#
_cell.length_a   1.000
_cell.length_b   1.000
_cell.length_c   1.000
_cell.angle_alpha   90.00
_cell.angle_beta   90.00
_cell.angle_gamma   90.00
#
_symmetry.space_group_name_H-M   'P 1'
#
loop_
_entity.id
_entity.type
_entity.pdbx_description
1 polymer ?
#
loop_
_entity_poly.entity_id
_entity_poly.type
_entity_poly.pdbx_seq_one_letter_code
_entity_poly.pdbx_strand_id
1 'polypeptide(L)'
;MAREVTYNSGRLFLVRRVMTHFSQILPETNVVLDLECSSKKRAFEQAGLIFENNCGIARSTVSDNLFARERLGSTGLGQGVAVPHGRIRGLKAPLAAFVRLSEPIPFESPDGEPVKLLIFLLIPDNVTQQHLEILSEIAEMFSDKNFRSAMNEDADAKSLHTRLVSWQPAERNVA
;
A
#
# COMPACT_ATOMS: atom_id res chain seq x y z
N MET A 1 -4.04 18.31 -13.56
CA MET A 1 -5.36 18.13 -12.91
C MET A 1 -6.32 17.54 -13.94
N ALA A 2 -6.59 16.27 -13.87
CA ALA A 2 -7.61 15.64 -14.72
C ALA A 2 -9.00 15.95 -14.14
N ARG A 3 -9.83 16.63 -14.92
CA ARG A 3 -11.24 16.88 -14.59
C ARG A 3 -12.08 15.82 -15.31
N GLU A 4 -12.63 14.89 -14.56
CA GLU A 4 -13.63 13.99 -15.11
C GLU A 4 -15.03 14.63 -14.98
N VAL A 5 -15.73 14.71 -16.09
CA VAL A 5 -17.09 15.27 -16.15
C VAL A 5 -18.05 14.11 -16.35
N THR A 6 -18.84 13.78 -15.34
CA THR A 6 -19.94 12.81 -15.49
C THR A 6 -21.27 13.54 -15.66
N TYR A 7 -22.03 13.13 -16.66
CA TYR A 7 -23.38 13.66 -16.94
C TYR A 7 -24.44 12.77 -16.31
N ASN A 8 -25.24 13.31 -15.41
CA ASN A 8 -26.46 12.64 -14.94
C ASN A 8 -27.60 13.67 -14.84
N SER A 9 -28.67 13.41 -15.61
CA SER A 9 -29.96 14.12 -15.56
C SER A 9 -29.89 15.67 -15.48
N GLY A 10 -29.10 16.29 -16.37
CA GLY A 10 -29.17 17.76 -16.57
C GLY A 10 -28.45 18.60 -15.51
N ARG A 11 -27.71 18.00 -14.57
CA ARG A 11 -26.83 18.72 -13.65
C ARG A 11 -25.38 18.32 -13.89
N LEU A 12 -24.55 19.32 -14.12
CA LEU A 12 -23.09 19.15 -14.24
C LEU A 12 -22.51 19.05 -12.82
N PHE A 13 -22.11 17.84 -12.41
CA PHE A 13 -21.37 17.67 -11.18
C PHE A 13 -19.87 17.66 -11.50
N LEU A 14 -19.14 18.65 -11.02
CA LEU A 14 -17.69 18.63 -11.02
C LEU A 14 -17.24 17.75 -9.86
N VAL A 15 -16.96 16.48 -10.16
CA VAL A 15 -16.31 15.60 -9.18
C VAL A 15 -14.86 16.05 -9.06
N ARG A 16 -14.54 16.72 -7.98
CA ARG A 16 -13.16 17.09 -7.65
C ARG A 16 -12.45 15.83 -7.17
N ARG A 17 -11.67 15.21 -8.04
CA ARG A 17 -10.82 14.09 -7.66
C ARG A 17 -9.77 14.60 -6.68
N VAL A 18 -9.85 14.14 -5.43
CA VAL A 18 -8.87 14.46 -4.40
C VAL A 18 -7.70 13.50 -4.56
N MET A 19 -6.48 14.03 -4.70
CA MET A 19 -5.27 13.20 -4.67
C MET A 19 -5.08 12.69 -3.24
N THR A 20 -5.09 11.37 -3.06
CA THR A 20 -4.76 10.76 -1.76
C THR A 20 -3.26 10.87 -1.50
N HIS A 21 -2.85 10.84 -0.23
CA HIS A 21 -1.42 10.79 0.10
C HIS A 21 -0.76 9.54 -0.46
N PHE A 22 -1.46 8.41 -0.38
CA PHE A 22 -0.96 7.14 -0.90
C PHE A 22 -0.73 7.16 -2.42
N SER A 23 -1.60 7.82 -3.19
CA SER A 23 -1.47 7.92 -4.64
C SER A 23 -0.19 8.65 -5.09
N GLN A 24 0.35 9.52 -4.24
CA GLN A 24 1.53 10.32 -4.54
C GLN A 24 2.85 9.61 -4.22
N ILE A 25 2.80 8.50 -3.49
CA ILE A 25 3.99 7.81 -2.96
C ILE A 25 4.20 6.42 -3.53
N LEU A 26 3.30 5.94 -4.41
CA LEU A 26 3.40 4.63 -5.04
C LEU A 26 3.78 4.76 -6.53
N PRO A 27 5.06 4.62 -6.88
CA PRO A 27 5.49 4.53 -8.28
C PRO A 27 4.98 3.24 -8.93
N GLU A 28 4.68 3.28 -10.23
CA GLU A 28 4.28 2.08 -10.99
C GLU A 28 5.33 0.96 -10.92
N THR A 29 6.62 1.32 -10.92
CA THR A 29 7.74 0.38 -10.79
C THR A 29 7.77 -0.39 -9.46
N ASN A 30 7.07 0.10 -8.44
CA ASN A 30 6.98 -0.53 -7.13
C ASN A 30 5.73 -1.41 -6.95
N VAL A 31 5.04 -1.74 -8.04
CA VAL A 31 3.94 -2.71 -8.06
C VAL A 31 4.46 -4.03 -8.61
N VAL A 32 4.52 -5.05 -7.77
CA VAL A 32 5.03 -6.38 -8.08
C VAL A 32 3.95 -7.42 -7.86
N LEU A 33 3.68 -8.23 -8.88
CA LEU A 33 2.66 -9.26 -8.85
C LEU A 33 3.26 -10.65 -8.83
N ASP A 34 2.54 -11.55 -8.17
CA ASP A 34 2.81 -12.98 -8.15
C ASP A 34 4.24 -13.33 -7.72
N LEU A 35 4.72 -12.58 -6.72
CA LEU A 35 6.03 -12.80 -6.12
C LEU A 35 6.02 -14.13 -5.35
N GLU A 36 6.93 -15.02 -5.70
CA GLU A 36 7.13 -16.27 -4.95
C GLU A 36 7.89 -15.97 -3.65
N CYS A 37 7.26 -16.30 -2.53
CA CYS A 37 7.80 -16.02 -1.22
C CYS A 37 7.22 -16.97 -0.19
N SER A 38 8.08 -17.57 0.63
CA SER A 38 7.70 -18.62 1.58
C SER A 38 7.53 -18.14 3.03
N SER A 39 7.91 -16.91 3.34
CA SER A 39 7.88 -16.40 4.72
C SER A 39 7.86 -14.88 4.78
N LYS A 40 7.42 -14.36 5.92
CA LYS A 40 7.49 -12.92 6.25
C LYS A 40 8.91 -12.37 6.07
N LYS A 41 9.92 -13.11 6.53
CA LYS A 41 11.33 -12.73 6.38
C LYS A 41 11.70 -12.53 4.91
N ARG A 42 11.37 -13.49 4.06
CA ARG A 42 11.64 -13.40 2.63
C ARG A 42 10.90 -12.25 1.97
N ALA A 43 9.66 -12.00 2.36
CA ALA A 43 8.89 -10.87 1.85
C ALA A 43 9.58 -9.53 2.17
N PHE A 44 10.10 -9.35 3.37
CA PHE A 44 10.80 -8.13 3.77
C PHE A 44 12.14 -7.97 3.06
N GLU A 45 12.87 -9.05 2.84
CA GLU A 45 14.10 -9.05 2.04
C GLU A 45 13.81 -8.65 0.58
N GLN A 46 12.72 -9.15 0.00
CA GLN A 46 12.28 -8.77 -1.35
C GLN A 46 11.85 -7.30 -1.43
N ALA A 47 11.16 -6.80 -0.42
CA ALA A 47 10.85 -5.37 -0.32
C ALA A 47 12.13 -4.52 -0.33
N GLY A 48 13.16 -4.94 0.40
CA GLY A 48 14.48 -4.28 0.37
C GLY A 48 15.06 -4.18 -1.03
N LEU A 49 14.96 -5.26 -1.82
CA LEU A 49 15.42 -5.27 -3.22
C LEU A 49 14.62 -4.33 -4.11
N ILE A 50 13.30 -4.28 -3.96
CA ILE A 50 12.44 -3.37 -4.73
C ILE A 50 12.83 -1.92 -4.49
N PHE A 51 12.97 -1.50 -3.24
CA PHE A 51 13.34 -0.12 -2.91
C PHE A 51 14.79 0.21 -3.28
N GLU A 52 15.71 -0.73 -3.19
CA GLU A 52 17.08 -0.52 -3.63
C GLU A 52 17.15 -0.34 -5.14
N ASN A 53 16.53 -1.21 -5.91
CA ASN A 53 16.57 -1.17 -7.37
C ASN A 53 15.84 0.03 -7.96
N ASN A 54 14.71 0.41 -7.36
CA ASN A 54 13.83 1.44 -7.94
C ASN A 54 14.00 2.82 -7.30
N CYS A 55 14.48 2.89 -6.06
CA CYS A 55 14.53 4.13 -5.27
C CYS A 55 15.92 4.44 -4.71
N GLY A 56 16.91 3.57 -4.88
CA GLY A 56 18.28 3.79 -4.42
C GLY A 56 18.47 3.73 -2.90
N ILE A 57 17.55 3.11 -2.17
CA ILE A 57 17.65 2.93 -0.71
C ILE A 57 18.27 1.56 -0.43
N ALA A 58 19.34 1.51 0.37
CA ALA A 58 20.02 0.25 0.66
C ALA A 58 19.06 -0.83 1.20
N ARG A 59 19.08 -2.02 0.61
CA ARG A 59 18.19 -3.13 0.97
C ARG A 59 18.24 -3.50 2.44
N SER A 60 19.43 -3.49 3.05
CA SER A 60 19.60 -3.77 4.47
C SER A 60 18.91 -2.73 5.36
N THR A 61 19.03 -1.45 5.00
CA THR A 61 18.34 -0.37 5.71
C THR A 61 16.83 -0.57 5.67
N VAL A 62 16.27 -0.93 4.52
CA VAL A 62 14.83 -1.19 4.38
C VAL A 62 14.41 -2.39 5.22
N SER A 63 15.02 -3.55 5.02
CA SER A 63 14.64 -4.78 5.70
C SER A 63 14.80 -4.68 7.22
N ASP A 64 15.89 -4.10 7.72
CA ASP A 64 16.15 -3.96 9.14
C ASP A 64 15.11 -3.07 9.83
N ASN A 65 14.71 -1.97 9.20
CA ASN A 65 13.68 -1.08 9.74
C ASN A 65 12.27 -1.69 9.69
N LEU A 66 11.95 -2.43 8.63
CA LEU A 66 10.70 -3.18 8.56
C LEU A 66 10.62 -4.24 9.68
N PHE A 67 11.69 -4.99 9.89
CA PHE A 67 11.76 -5.98 10.96
C PHE A 67 11.70 -5.35 12.36
N ALA A 68 12.38 -4.24 12.57
CA ALA A 68 12.34 -3.53 13.85
C ALA A 68 10.91 -3.13 14.23
N ARG A 69 10.12 -2.66 13.27
CA ARG A 69 8.69 -2.34 13.50
C ARG A 69 7.84 -3.60 13.71
N GLU A 70 8.03 -4.62 12.91
CA GLU A 70 7.22 -5.86 12.98
C GLU A 70 7.40 -6.62 14.28
N ARG A 71 8.58 -6.55 14.88
CA ARG A 71 8.85 -7.15 16.21
C ARG A 71 8.03 -6.53 17.33
N LEU A 72 7.57 -5.29 17.19
CA LEU A 72 6.71 -4.62 18.16
C LEU A 72 5.26 -5.11 18.11
N GLY A 73 4.88 -5.76 17.05
CA GLY A 73 3.55 -6.29 16.80
C GLY A 73 3.27 -6.41 15.32
N SER A 74 2.49 -7.41 14.94
CA SER A 74 2.16 -7.66 13.53
C SER A 74 1.49 -6.45 12.87
N THR A 75 1.91 -6.15 11.65
CA THR A 75 1.30 -5.13 10.79
C THR A 75 0.20 -5.69 9.89
N GLY A 76 -0.23 -6.92 10.13
CA GLY A 76 -1.40 -7.52 9.48
C GLY A 76 -2.67 -6.73 9.81
N LEU A 77 -3.48 -6.45 8.77
CA LEU A 77 -4.79 -5.81 8.93
C LEU A 77 -5.92 -6.83 9.06
N GLY A 78 -5.64 -8.10 8.81
CA GLY A 78 -6.65 -9.11 8.55
C GLY A 78 -7.08 -9.15 7.08
N GLN A 79 -7.95 -10.08 6.73
CA GLN A 79 -8.49 -10.26 5.38
C GLN A 79 -7.41 -10.51 4.30
N GLY A 80 -6.28 -11.08 4.70
CA GLY A 80 -5.17 -11.38 3.79
C GLY A 80 -4.28 -10.18 3.42
N VAL A 81 -4.38 -9.07 4.14
CA VAL A 81 -3.66 -7.82 3.89
C VAL A 81 -2.74 -7.47 5.05
N ALA A 82 -1.54 -6.99 4.75
CA ALA A 82 -0.62 -6.42 5.73
C ALA A 82 0.01 -5.13 5.23
N VAL A 83 0.39 -4.26 6.17
CA VAL A 83 1.05 -2.97 5.89
C VAL A 83 2.36 -2.88 6.67
N PRO A 84 3.38 -3.67 6.29
CA PRO A 84 4.70 -3.52 6.88
C PRO A 84 5.25 -2.12 6.61
N HIS A 85 5.72 -1.45 7.66
CA HIS A 85 6.24 -0.10 7.53
C HIS A 85 7.44 0.12 8.45
N GLY A 86 8.26 1.10 8.11
CA GLY A 86 9.44 1.44 8.89
C GLY A 86 9.87 2.88 8.66
N ARG A 87 10.56 3.43 9.65
CA ARG A 87 11.16 4.76 9.58
C ARG A 87 12.55 4.66 8.99
N ILE A 88 12.83 5.46 7.97
CA ILE A 88 14.12 5.48 7.31
C ILE A 88 14.79 6.83 7.56
N ARG A 89 15.91 6.79 8.23
CA ARG A 89 16.73 7.97 8.51
C ARG A 89 17.24 8.59 7.21
N GLY A 90 17.04 9.89 7.06
CA GLY A 90 17.45 10.62 5.86
C GLY A 90 16.50 10.55 4.67
N LEU A 91 15.42 9.78 4.77
CA LEU A 91 14.37 9.78 3.75
C LEU A 91 13.65 11.14 3.77
N LYS A 92 13.46 11.73 2.59
CA LYS A 92 12.86 13.08 2.46
C LYS A 92 11.34 13.05 2.37
N ALA A 93 10.78 12.00 1.79
CA ALA A 93 9.35 11.83 1.60
C ALA A 93 8.97 10.36 1.75
N PRO A 94 7.72 10.03 2.15
CA PRO A 94 7.24 8.66 2.20
C PRO A 94 7.34 7.96 0.84
N LEU A 95 7.60 6.67 0.85
CA LEU A 95 7.61 5.80 -0.33
C LEU A 95 6.85 4.51 -0.03
N ALA A 96 6.09 4.04 -1.01
CA ALA A 96 5.35 2.79 -0.91
C ALA A 96 5.73 1.80 -2.01
N ALA A 97 5.47 0.53 -1.73
CA ALA A 97 5.47 -0.55 -2.69
C ALA A 97 4.27 -1.45 -2.43
N PHE A 98 3.66 -1.97 -3.49
CA PHE A 98 2.59 -2.95 -3.42
C PHE A 98 3.11 -4.28 -3.96
N VAL A 99 2.93 -5.35 -3.19
CA VAL A 99 3.33 -6.70 -3.57
C VAL A 99 2.16 -7.66 -3.39
N ARG A 100 1.82 -8.36 -4.46
CA ARG A 100 0.96 -9.54 -4.39
C ARG A 100 1.82 -10.79 -4.43
N LEU A 101 1.69 -11.64 -3.44
CA LEU A 101 2.36 -12.93 -3.41
C LEU A 101 1.65 -13.94 -4.32
N SER A 102 2.39 -14.90 -4.87
CA SER A 102 1.80 -16.04 -5.60
C SER A 102 0.96 -16.91 -4.67
N GLU A 103 1.45 -17.18 -3.46
CA GLU A 103 0.76 -17.91 -2.41
C GLU A 103 0.75 -17.11 -1.10
N PRO A 104 -0.34 -17.18 -0.31
CA PRO A 104 -0.39 -16.54 0.99
C PRO A 104 0.66 -17.10 1.95
N ILE A 105 1.17 -16.25 2.84
CA ILE A 105 2.15 -16.61 3.87
C ILE A 105 1.61 -16.37 5.28
N PRO A 106 2.05 -17.15 6.29
CA PRO A 106 1.78 -16.83 7.68
C PRO A 106 2.33 -15.45 8.06
N PHE A 107 1.51 -14.64 8.74
CA PHE A 107 1.88 -13.26 9.06
C PHE A 107 1.56 -12.85 10.51
N GLU A 108 1.00 -13.76 11.30
CA GLU A 108 0.53 -13.47 12.67
C GLU A 108 -0.52 -12.35 12.70
N SER A 109 -1.38 -12.33 11.69
CA SER A 109 -2.46 -11.36 11.57
C SER A 109 -3.48 -11.52 12.70
N PRO A 110 -4.21 -10.44 13.10
CA PRO A 110 -5.18 -10.50 14.20
C PRO A 110 -6.31 -11.53 14.01
N ASP A 111 -6.69 -11.80 12.76
CA ASP A 111 -7.71 -12.79 12.41
C ASP A 111 -7.14 -14.21 12.18
N GLY A 112 -5.84 -14.39 12.28
CA GLY A 112 -5.17 -15.68 12.04
C GLY A 112 -5.03 -16.06 10.57
N GLU A 113 -5.54 -15.25 9.64
CA GLU A 113 -5.49 -15.54 8.21
C GLU A 113 -4.10 -15.25 7.62
N PRO A 114 -3.64 -16.06 6.64
CA PRO A 114 -2.41 -15.78 5.92
C PRO A 114 -2.55 -14.54 5.03
N VAL A 115 -1.43 -13.94 4.67
CA VAL A 115 -1.36 -12.68 3.91
C VAL A 115 -0.87 -12.93 2.50
N LYS A 116 -1.57 -12.36 1.52
CA LYS A 116 -1.22 -12.37 0.10
C LYS A 116 -0.93 -10.97 -0.45
N LEU A 117 -1.57 -9.94 0.10
CA LEU A 117 -1.41 -8.55 -0.32
C LEU A 117 -0.60 -7.77 0.71
N LEU A 118 0.51 -7.21 0.27
CA LEU A 118 1.43 -6.46 1.11
C LEU A 118 1.60 -5.03 0.59
N ILE A 119 1.40 -4.06 1.45
CA ILE A 119 1.73 -2.67 1.19
C ILE A 119 2.90 -2.29 2.09
N PHE A 120 4.08 -2.16 1.50
CA PHE A 120 5.27 -1.70 2.21
C PHE A 120 5.31 -0.18 2.21
N LEU A 121 5.56 0.40 3.37
CA LEU A 121 5.60 1.85 3.55
C LEU A 121 6.88 2.27 4.26
N LEU A 122 7.68 3.11 3.61
CA LEU A 122 8.85 3.74 4.19
C LEU A 122 8.53 5.19 4.52
N ILE A 123 8.88 5.61 5.74
CA ILE A 123 8.49 6.90 6.30
C ILE A 123 9.73 7.64 6.77
N PRO A 124 9.81 8.98 6.55
CA PRO A 124 10.84 9.81 7.17
C PRO A 124 10.75 9.82 8.69
N ASP A 125 11.87 10.03 9.37
CA ASP A 125 11.92 10.08 10.85
C ASP A 125 11.04 11.19 11.46
N ASN A 126 10.88 12.29 10.73
CA ASN A 126 10.34 13.55 11.27
C ASN A 126 8.87 13.81 10.87
N VAL A 127 8.19 12.87 10.22
CA VAL A 127 6.80 13.06 9.77
C VAL A 127 5.88 12.10 10.51
N THR A 128 5.03 12.63 11.40
CA THR A 128 4.10 11.83 12.21
C THR A 128 2.64 11.89 11.72
N GLN A 129 2.11 13.09 11.44
CA GLN A 129 0.72 13.27 11.02
C GLN A 129 0.44 12.68 9.63
N GLN A 130 1.27 12.97 8.66
CA GLN A 130 1.15 12.43 7.31
C GLN A 130 1.22 10.89 7.30
N HIS A 131 2.05 10.32 8.16
CA HIS A 131 2.16 8.87 8.35
C HIS A 131 0.81 8.26 8.78
N LEU A 132 0.16 8.84 9.77
CA LEU A 132 -1.15 8.36 10.25
C LEU A 132 -2.23 8.50 9.17
N GLU A 133 -2.20 9.56 8.39
CA GLU A 133 -3.13 9.77 7.27
C GLU A 133 -2.93 8.73 6.17
N ILE A 134 -1.70 8.41 5.80
CA ILE A 134 -1.40 7.36 4.81
C ILE A 134 -1.88 5.99 5.30
N LEU A 135 -1.59 5.62 6.54
CA LEU A 135 -2.05 4.36 7.11
C LEU A 135 -3.57 4.27 7.16
N SER A 136 -4.24 5.37 7.49
CA SER A 136 -5.70 5.46 7.50
C SER A 136 -6.31 5.28 6.10
N GLU A 137 -5.73 5.91 5.08
CA GLU A 137 -6.15 5.73 3.69
C GLU A 137 -6.00 4.27 3.23
N ILE A 138 -4.87 3.64 3.54
CA ILE A 138 -4.63 2.23 3.21
C ILE A 138 -5.63 1.32 3.91
N ALA A 139 -5.87 1.52 5.20
CA ALA A 139 -6.82 0.73 5.97
C ALA A 139 -8.25 0.85 5.42
N GLU A 140 -8.69 2.05 5.06
CA GLU A 140 -10.00 2.30 4.46
C GLU A 140 -10.12 1.64 3.08
N MET A 141 -9.12 1.80 2.23
CA MET A 141 -9.04 1.20 0.89
C MET A 141 -9.20 -0.32 0.95
N PHE A 142 -8.45 -0.98 1.82
CA PHE A 142 -8.45 -2.44 1.95
C PHE A 142 -9.55 -2.98 2.88
N SER A 143 -10.37 -2.14 3.48
CA SER A 143 -11.60 -2.55 4.15
C SER A 143 -12.69 -2.99 3.17
N ASP A 144 -12.64 -2.49 1.94
CA ASP A 144 -13.58 -2.85 0.87
C ASP A 144 -13.25 -4.23 0.28
N LYS A 145 -14.20 -5.17 0.44
CA LYS A 145 -14.08 -6.53 -0.08
C LYS A 145 -13.92 -6.56 -1.61
N ASN A 146 -14.64 -5.71 -2.33
CA ASN A 146 -14.60 -5.67 -3.79
C ASN A 146 -13.23 -5.16 -4.25
N PHE A 147 -12.66 -4.20 -3.55
CA PHE A 147 -11.32 -3.69 -3.83
C PHE A 147 -10.27 -4.79 -3.61
N ARG A 148 -10.33 -5.51 -2.48
CA ARG A 148 -9.42 -6.63 -2.22
C ARG A 148 -9.54 -7.72 -3.29
N SER A 149 -10.75 -8.07 -3.72
CA SER A 149 -10.95 -9.06 -4.78
C SER A 149 -10.31 -8.61 -6.09
N ALA A 150 -10.49 -7.36 -6.49
CA ALA A 150 -9.84 -6.80 -7.66
C ALA A 150 -8.31 -6.85 -7.57
N MET A 151 -7.73 -6.57 -6.40
CA MET A 151 -6.30 -6.68 -6.17
C MET A 151 -5.77 -8.11 -6.27
N ASN A 152 -6.57 -9.08 -5.90
CA ASN A 152 -6.21 -10.50 -6.00
C ASN A 152 -6.36 -11.08 -7.41
N GLU A 153 -7.26 -10.56 -8.22
CA GLU A 153 -7.68 -11.15 -9.51
C GLU A 153 -7.04 -10.49 -10.73
N ASP A 154 -6.69 -9.22 -10.66
CA ASP A 154 -6.12 -8.49 -11.79
C ASP A 154 -4.73 -9.06 -12.16
N ALA A 155 -4.54 -9.36 -13.43
CA ALA A 155 -3.31 -9.97 -13.93
C ALA A 155 -2.25 -8.95 -14.38
N ASP A 156 -2.59 -7.66 -14.41
CA ASP A 156 -1.74 -6.60 -14.94
C ASP A 156 -1.31 -5.59 -13.86
N ALA A 157 0.00 -5.47 -13.66
CA ALA A 157 0.59 -4.55 -12.68
C ALA A 157 0.22 -3.08 -12.92
N LYS A 158 0.16 -2.67 -14.19
CA LYS A 158 -0.23 -1.30 -14.56
C LYS A 158 -1.69 -1.02 -14.23
N SER A 159 -2.58 -1.97 -14.49
CA SER A 159 -3.99 -1.91 -14.13
C SER A 159 -4.17 -1.81 -12.60
N LEU A 160 -3.45 -2.63 -11.85
CA LEU A 160 -3.46 -2.57 -10.38
C LEU A 160 -2.94 -1.24 -9.85
N HIS A 161 -1.83 -0.75 -10.39
CA HIS A 161 -1.31 0.56 -10.02
C HIS A 161 -2.36 1.66 -10.27
N THR A 162 -3.02 1.65 -11.43
CA THR A 162 -4.09 2.60 -11.75
C THR A 162 -5.22 2.53 -10.73
N ARG A 163 -5.67 1.35 -10.34
CA ARG A 163 -6.71 1.16 -9.30
C ARG A 163 -6.28 1.72 -7.94
N LEU A 164 -5.04 1.43 -7.53
CA LEU A 164 -4.48 1.90 -6.25
C LEU A 164 -4.38 3.42 -6.17
N VAL A 165 -3.85 4.07 -7.21
CA VAL A 165 -3.66 5.53 -7.20
C VAL A 165 -4.92 6.32 -7.54
N SER A 166 -5.92 5.68 -8.14
CA SER A 166 -7.20 6.30 -8.46
C SER A 166 -8.27 6.11 -7.39
N TRP A 167 -8.00 5.29 -6.37
CA TRP A 167 -8.93 5.06 -5.28
C TRP A 167 -9.32 6.37 -4.59
N GLN A 168 -10.60 6.48 -4.22
CA GLN A 168 -11.15 7.61 -3.48
C GLN A 168 -11.87 7.09 -2.24
N PRO A 169 -11.73 7.76 -1.09
CA PRO A 169 -12.53 7.44 0.08
C PRO A 169 -14.01 7.62 -0.24
N ALA A 170 -14.85 6.81 0.41
CA ALA A 170 -16.30 6.98 0.31
C ALA A 170 -16.69 8.40 0.73
N GLU A 171 -17.58 9.04 -0.03
CA GLU A 171 -18.10 10.34 0.35
C GLU A 171 -18.76 10.20 1.74
N ARG A 172 -18.17 10.84 2.72
CA ARG A 172 -18.83 10.98 4.03
C ARG A 172 -19.98 11.95 3.81
N ASN A 173 -21.20 11.44 3.75
CA ASN A 173 -22.37 12.27 3.91
C ASN A 173 -22.28 12.92 5.29
N VAL A 174 -21.83 14.16 5.30
CA VAL A 174 -21.92 15.02 6.48
C VAL A 174 -23.41 15.37 6.58
N ALA A 175 -24.09 14.62 7.41
CA ALA A 175 -25.44 14.94 7.80
C ALA A 175 -25.47 16.20 8.68
#